data_b2e58e75ea5570f37d421619be8ff03c
#
_entry.id   b2e58e75ea5570f37d421619be8ff03c
#
_cell.length_a   1.000
_cell.length_b   1.000
_cell.length_c   1.000
_cell.angle_alpha   90.00
_cell.angle_beta   90.00
_cell.angle_gamma   90.00
#
_symmetry.space_group_name_H-M   'P 1'
#
loop_
_entity.id
_entity.type
_entity.pdbx_description
1 polymer ?
#
loop_
_entity_poly.entity_id
_entity_poly.type
_entity_poly.pdbx_seq_one_letter_code
_entity_poly.pdbx_strand_id
1 'polypeptide(L)'
;MKKIIALFIFALFTCSVFAQSNDIWTAFSNKDSTLTGFKDKNGVVKIEPKFTGFTIAQKFENIIAVSEEVNGKWNSYYLTKQGKIVGVDSLYVFDNGPDCENEGYIRFKDRKTDKMGVFNSEGKIVISAQYSNLTKVRNGMISALKDAEKQQDGEHFFWKGGKEFLIDINNKILIEDFAYNDNLNFYSAEKSKEPSKDATRESFLGVDGQYYSFINFEKEFKHWLENTLLKDLSKVNLENHSFDKITYWKEPDGWIHAPKTKFINQNYTYLKLKLQELKNPKTDYFISSDGLNQFIFESDEYDIYFNNCNESKDWIYPTMDIVINPKNKTDRGQDHFEFLRTENGYKLISVSSKTDNLK
;
A
#
# COMPACT_ATOMS: atom_id res chain seq x y z
N MET A 1 32.12 -52.92 -44.66
CA MET A 1 31.01 -52.04 -44.18
C MET A 1 31.29 -51.74 -42.72
N LYS A 2 31.82 -50.53 -42.44
CA LYS A 2 32.15 -50.09 -41.08
C LYS A 2 30.98 -49.21 -40.62
N LYS A 3 30.28 -49.60 -39.55
CA LYS A 3 29.21 -48.80 -38.92
C LYS A 3 29.90 -47.81 -37.95
N ILE A 4 29.73 -46.54 -38.25
CA ILE A 4 30.13 -45.43 -37.37
C ILE A 4 28.95 -45.18 -36.42
N ILE A 5 29.15 -45.42 -35.11
CA ILE A 5 28.20 -45.10 -34.06
C ILE A 5 28.55 -43.68 -33.61
N ALA A 6 27.72 -42.66 -33.90
CA ALA A 6 27.84 -41.33 -33.37
C ALA A 6 27.23 -41.27 -31.98
N LEU A 7 28.06 -41.04 -31.00
CA LEU A 7 27.67 -40.87 -29.60
C LEU A 7 27.26 -39.38 -29.42
N PHE A 8 25.97 -39.09 -29.26
CA PHE A 8 25.46 -37.77 -28.91
C PHE A 8 25.58 -37.61 -27.38
N ILE A 9 26.58 -36.85 -26.94
CA ILE A 9 26.70 -36.41 -25.55
C ILE A 9 25.76 -35.22 -25.36
N PHE A 10 24.60 -35.45 -24.72
CA PHE A 10 23.67 -34.41 -24.30
C PHE A 10 24.22 -33.83 -22.98
N ALA A 11 24.90 -32.70 -23.05
CA ALA A 11 25.32 -31.93 -21.87
C ALA A 11 24.08 -31.29 -21.24
N LEU A 12 23.54 -31.90 -20.20
CA LEU A 12 22.54 -31.31 -19.33
C LEU A 12 23.18 -30.15 -18.55
N PHE A 13 23.05 -28.94 -19.05
CA PHE A 13 23.25 -27.74 -18.27
C PHE A 13 22.10 -27.65 -17.25
N THR A 14 22.32 -28.16 -16.06
CA THR A 14 21.47 -27.84 -14.92
C THR A 14 21.73 -26.39 -14.55
N CYS A 15 20.92 -25.45 -15.08
CA CYS A 15 20.77 -24.15 -14.50
C CYS A 15 20.21 -24.34 -13.09
N SER A 16 21.07 -24.32 -12.09
CA SER A 16 20.66 -24.12 -10.71
C SER A 16 20.07 -22.74 -10.62
N VAL A 17 18.73 -22.65 -10.78
CA VAL A 17 17.99 -21.48 -10.35
C VAL A 17 18.14 -21.51 -8.82
N PHE A 18 19.12 -20.77 -8.31
CA PHE A 18 19.11 -20.38 -6.91
C PHE A 18 17.85 -19.51 -6.74
N ALA A 19 16.75 -20.14 -6.32
CA ALA A 19 15.70 -19.42 -5.65
C ALA A 19 16.41 -18.74 -4.47
N GLN A 20 16.70 -17.43 -4.60
CA GLN A 20 17.00 -16.61 -3.45
C GLN A 20 15.78 -16.75 -2.53
N SER A 21 15.90 -17.60 -1.52
CA SER A 21 15.00 -17.55 -0.39
C SER A 21 15.22 -16.15 0.18
N ASN A 22 14.24 -15.26 0.01
CA ASN A 22 14.30 -13.95 0.62
C ASN A 22 14.43 -14.16 2.12
N ASP A 23 15.66 -14.10 2.62
CA ASP A 23 15.97 -14.15 4.04
C ASP A 23 15.62 -12.78 4.61
N ILE A 24 14.32 -12.53 4.82
CA ILE A 24 13.84 -11.28 5.42
C ILE A 24 14.25 -11.27 6.87
N TRP A 25 14.95 -10.22 7.31
CA TRP A 25 15.28 -10.02 8.71
C TRP A 25 14.16 -9.24 9.39
N THR A 26 13.84 -9.61 10.62
CA THR A 26 12.83 -8.94 11.42
C THR A 26 13.46 -8.03 12.46
N ALA A 27 12.85 -6.88 12.69
CA ALA A 27 13.27 -5.93 13.71
C ALA A 27 13.10 -6.55 15.11
N PHE A 28 13.99 -6.19 16.03
CA PHE A 28 13.85 -6.43 17.46
C PHE A 28 14.48 -5.30 18.25
N SER A 29 13.98 -5.06 19.46
CA SER A 29 14.46 -3.99 20.31
C SER A 29 15.45 -4.48 21.36
N ASN A 30 16.32 -3.58 21.83
CA ASN A 30 17.08 -3.77 23.06
C ASN A 30 16.13 -3.85 24.28
N LYS A 31 16.68 -4.14 25.47
CA LYS A 31 15.89 -4.31 26.70
C LYS A 31 15.04 -3.10 27.08
N ASP A 32 15.53 -1.90 26.76
CA ASP A 32 14.87 -0.64 27.11
C ASP A 32 13.95 -0.13 26.01
N SER A 33 13.78 -0.90 24.91
CA SER A 33 12.99 -0.56 23.73
C SER A 33 13.36 0.78 23.07
N THR A 34 14.62 1.20 23.22
CA THR A 34 15.13 2.49 22.71
C THR A 34 15.86 2.34 21.37
N LEU A 35 16.39 1.15 21.09
CA LEU A 35 17.18 0.87 19.91
C LEU A 35 16.66 -0.37 19.19
N THR A 36 16.72 -0.34 17.85
CA THR A 36 16.31 -1.41 16.96
C THR A 36 17.51 -2.09 16.33
N GLY A 37 17.50 -3.41 16.30
CA GLY A 37 18.39 -4.29 15.55
C GLY A 37 17.60 -5.22 14.65
N PHE A 38 18.30 -6.12 13.93
CA PHE A 38 17.67 -7.06 13.02
C PHE A 38 18.20 -8.48 13.20
N LYS A 39 17.31 -9.48 13.17
CA LYS A 39 17.60 -10.91 13.25
C LYS A 39 16.97 -11.64 12.08
N ASP A 40 17.58 -12.76 11.67
CA ASP A 40 17.00 -13.62 10.63
C ASP A 40 15.85 -14.49 11.17
N LYS A 41 15.22 -15.26 10.30
CA LYS A 41 14.13 -16.18 10.63
C LYS A 41 14.49 -17.29 11.65
N ASN A 42 15.78 -17.56 11.85
CA ASN A 42 16.27 -18.53 12.83
C ASN A 42 16.60 -17.85 14.17
N GLY A 43 16.39 -16.54 14.31
CA GLY A 43 16.72 -15.77 15.50
C GLY A 43 18.18 -15.33 15.59
N VAL A 44 18.99 -15.59 14.56
CA VAL A 44 20.40 -15.17 14.54
C VAL A 44 20.47 -13.67 14.30
N VAL A 45 21.08 -12.95 15.24
CA VAL A 45 21.24 -11.49 15.14
C VAL A 45 22.16 -11.17 13.97
N LYS A 46 21.69 -10.34 13.06
CA LYS A 46 22.42 -9.81 11.88
C LYS A 46 22.92 -8.41 12.13
N ILE A 47 22.17 -7.62 12.86
CA ILE A 47 22.53 -6.27 13.28
C ILE A 47 22.10 -6.12 14.74
N GLU A 48 23.07 -5.87 15.62
CA GLU A 48 22.78 -5.55 17.01
C GLU A 48 21.96 -4.26 17.13
N PRO A 49 21.09 -4.12 18.16
CA PRO A 49 20.30 -2.92 18.35
C PRO A 49 21.17 -1.66 18.46
N LYS A 50 21.10 -0.81 17.45
CA LYS A 50 21.83 0.45 17.36
C LYS A 50 21.04 1.58 16.69
N PHE A 51 19.98 1.24 15.97
CA PHE A 51 19.17 2.22 15.28
C PHE A 51 18.12 2.79 16.22
N THR A 52 17.86 4.08 16.08
CA THR A 52 16.90 4.80 16.95
C THR A 52 15.47 4.58 16.50
N GLY A 53 14.51 5.05 17.30
CA GLY A 53 13.08 4.98 17.00
C GLY A 53 12.63 5.66 15.72
N PHE A 54 13.48 6.49 15.07
CA PHE A 54 13.22 7.02 13.73
C PHE A 54 13.36 5.95 12.63
N THR A 55 13.94 4.77 12.94
CA THR A 55 14.02 3.63 12.02
C THR A 55 12.71 2.83 12.10
N ILE A 56 11.80 3.02 11.16
CA ILE A 56 10.45 2.43 11.18
C ILE A 56 10.36 1.02 10.57
N ALA A 57 11.41 0.55 9.87
CA ALA A 57 11.40 -0.75 9.21
C ALA A 57 11.24 -1.90 10.21
N GLN A 58 10.16 -2.68 10.07
CA GLN A 58 9.89 -3.89 10.85
C GLN A 58 10.46 -5.15 10.17
N LYS A 59 10.58 -5.10 8.86
CA LYS A 59 11.16 -6.17 8.04
C LYS A 59 12.26 -5.55 7.15
N PHE A 60 13.45 -6.16 7.13
CA PHE A 60 14.57 -5.74 6.29
C PHE A 60 14.73 -6.74 5.15
N GLU A 61 14.22 -6.39 4.00
CA GLU A 61 14.26 -7.23 2.82
C GLU A 61 15.47 -6.87 1.93
N ASN A 62 15.60 -5.62 1.49
CA ASN A 62 16.65 -5.18 0.54
C ASN A 62 17.40 -3.95 1.00
N ILE A 63 16.71 -2.84 1.25
CA ILE A 63 17.29 -1.54 1.62
C ILE A 63 16.35 -0.84 2.62
N ILE A 64 16.89 -0.27 3.68
CA ILE A 64 16.12 0.42 4.72
C ILE A 64 16.69 1.81 4.99
N ALA A 65 15.83 2.74 5.38
CA ALA A 65 16.21 4.03 5.93
C ALA A 65 16.44 3.87 7.42
N VAL A 66 17.60 4.32 7.91
CA VAL A 66 18.00 4.17 9.31
C VAL A 66 18.54 5.48 9.88
N SER A 67 18.42 5.60 11.21
CA SER A 67 19.06 6.66 11.97
C SER A 67 19.74 6.06 13.20
N GLU A 68 20.99 6.46 13.47
CA GLU A 68 21.74 6.05 14.65
C GLU A 68 22.50 7.23 15.27
N GLU A 69 22.76 7.14 16.56
CA GLU A 69 23.62 8.10 17.24
C GLU A 69 25.03 7.53 17.40
N VAL A 70 26.03 8.24 16.86
CA VAL A 70 27.44 7.87 16.97
C VAL A 70 28.21 9.04 17.58
N ASN A 71 28.81 8.84 18.76
CA ASN A 71 29.57 9.87 19.48
C ASN A 71 28.80 11.19 19.69
N GLY A 72 27.51 11.09 20.06
CA GLY A 72 26.63 12.24 20.31
C GLY A 72 26.19 12.98 19.04
N LYS A 73 26.37 12.38 17.86
CA LYS A 73 25.92 12.92 16.58
C LYS A 73 24.91 11.99 15.92
N TRP A 74 23.84 12.57 15.45
CA TRP A 74 22.81 11.87 14.67
C TRP A 74 23.29 11.69 13.23
N ASN A 75 23.27 10.43 12.77
CA ASN A 75 23.57 10.06 11.40
C ASN A 75 22.33 9.37 10.81
N SER A 76 21.91 9.80 9.64
CA SER A 76 20.82 9.18 8.89
C SER A 76 21.32 8.75 7.50
N TYR A 77 20.92 7.55 7.07
CA TYR A 77 21.36 6.98 5.79
C TYR A 77 20.48 5.82 5.37
N TYR A 78 20.72 5.33 4.15
CA TYR A 78 20.13 4.06 3.71
C TYR A 78 21.16 2.94 3.84
N LEU A 79 20.70 1.82 4.38
CA LEU A 79 21.48 0.61 4.56
C LEU A 79 20.95 -0.50 3.66
N THR A 80 21.81 -1.04 2.78
CA THR A 80 21.46 -2.22 1.98
C THR A 80 21.65 -3.50 2.78
N LYS A 81 21.00 -4.58 2.36
CA LYS A 81 21.13 -5.92 2.96
C LYS A 81 22.58 -6.42 2.98
N GLN A 82 23.42 -5.97 2.04
CA GLN A 82 24.85 -6.29 1.94
C GLN A 82 25.71 -5.43 2.85
N GLY A 83 25.13 -4.54 3.65
CA GLY A 83 25.83 -3.67 4.59
C GLY A 83 26.40 -2.38 3.95
N LYS A 84 26.04 -2.06 2.71
CA LYS A 84 26.46 -0.81 2.07
C LYS A 84 25.66 0.37 2.58
N ILE A 85 26.34 1.44 3.00
CA ILE A 85 25.75 2.73 3.39
C ILE A 85 25.72 3.65 2.17
N VAL A 86 24.55 4.24 1.89
CA VAL A 86 24.35 5.22 0.82
C VAL A 86 23.43 6.34 1.28
N GLY A 87 23.44 7.46 0.58
CA GLY A 87 22.53 8.58 0.81
C GLY A 87 22.60 9.14 2.24
N VAL A 88 23.84 9.32 2.76
CA VAL A 88 24.03 9.95 4.08
C VAL A 88 23.36 11.33 4.07
N ASP A 89 22.56 11.61 5.11
CA ASP A 89 21.81 12.83 5.29
C ASP A 89 20.80 13.16 4.17
N SER A 90 20.37 12.16 3.38
CA SER A 90 19.45 12.35 2.27
C SER A 90 18.13 11.57 2.42
N LEU A 91 17.75 11.21 3.67
CA LEU A 91 16.48 10.53 3.88
C LEU A 91 15.32 11.37 3.34
N TYR A 92 14.45 10.73 2.57
CA TYR A 92 13.13 11.25 2.30
C TYR A 92 12.25 10.95 3.52
N VAL A 93 11.68 11.99 4.09
CA VAL A 93 10.82 11.93 5.28
C VAL A 93 9.47 12.51 4.92
N PHE A 94 8.41 11.80 5.23
CA PHE A 94 7.04 12.24 5.08
C PHE A 94 6.26 11.89 6.35
N ASP A 95 5.47 12.79 6.86
CA ASP A 95 4.63 12.62 8.05
C ASP A 95 5.40 12.01 9.25
N ASN A 96 6.56 12.61 9.55
CA ASN A 96 7.45 12.20 10.65
C ASN A 96 8.10 10.81 10.54
N GLY A 97 7.95 10.12 9.42
CA GLY A 97 8.58 8.84 9.13
C GLY A 97 9.51 8.88 7.91
N PRO A 98 10.63 8.14 7.91
CA PRO A 98 11.43 7.95 6.71
C PRO A 98 10.72 7.03 5.73
N ASP A 99 11.12 7.09 4.45
CA ASP A 99 10.54 6.24 3.42
C ASP A 99 10.75 4.75 3.69
N CYS A 100 9.80 3.94 3.27
CA CYS A 100 9.87 2.49 3.27
C CYS A 100 10.09 1.97 1.86
N GLU A 101 10.95 0.96 1.71
CA GLU A 101 11.18 0.34 0.41
C GLU A 101 9.90 -0.28 -0.15
N ASN A 102 9.76 -0.25 -1.46
CA ASN A 102 8.80 -1.05 -2.19
C ASN A 102 9.46 -1.63 -3.44
N GLU A 103 9.28 -2.94 -3.70
CA GLU A 103 9.89 -3.64 -4.84
C GLU A 103 11.44 -3.52 -4.90
N GLY A 104 12.11 -3.37 -3.76
CA GLY A 104 13.56 -3.18 -3.69
C GLY A 104 14.04 -1.77 -4.05
N TYR A 105 13.14 -0.80 -4.09
CA TYR A 105 13.44 0.60 -4.36
C TYR A 105 13.03 1.49 -3.18
N ILE A 106 13.79 2.55 -2.93
CA ILE A 106 13.51 3.53 -1.89
C ILE A 106 13.81 4.94 -2.39
N ARG A 107 12.95 5.89 -2.07
CA ARG A 107 13.11 7.29 -2.47
C ARG A 107 14.13 7.98 -1.57
N PHE A 108 14.87 8.91 -2.12
CA PHE A 108 15.74 9.79 -1.37
C PHE A 108 15.55 11.24 -1.79
N LYS A 109 16.02 12.15 -0.96
CA LYS A 109 15.91 13.59 -1.19
C LYS A 109 17.26 14.25 -1.09
N ASP A 110 17.70 14.92 -2.15
CA ASP A 110 18.89 15.73 -2.14
C ASP A 110 18.64 17.03 -1.36
N ARG A 111 19.41 17.25 -0.29
CA ARG A 111 19.19 18.41 0.60
C ARG A 111 19.52 19.75 -0.05
N LYS A 112 20.39 19.79 -1.07
CA LYS A 112 20.80 21.03 -1.71
C LYS A 112 19.77 21.51 -2.71
N THR A 113 19.20 20.59 -3.47
CA THR A 113 18.25 20.89 -4.55
C THR A 113 16.79 20.73 -4.13
N ASP A 114 16.54 20.11 -2.96
CA ASP A 114 15.21 19.69 -2.48
C ASP A 114 14.47 18.77 -3.46
N LYS A 115 15.20 18.10 -4.36
CA LYS A 115 14.68 17.20 -5.37
C LYS A 115 14.77 15.75 -4.92
N MET A 116 13.85 14.93 -5.44
CA MET A 116 13.75 13.49 -5.14
C MET A 116 14.38 12.65 -6.23
N GLY A 117 14.97 11.53 -5.81
CA GLY A 117 15.47 10.45 -6.64
C GLY A 117 15.16 9.09 -6.01
N VAL A 118 15.66 8.01 -6.62
CA VAL A 118 15.39 6.63 -6.19
C VAL A 118 16.68 5.82 -6.18
N PHE A 119 16.92 5.10 -5.07
CA PHE A 119 17.91 4.03 -4.95
C PHE A 119 17.24 2.68 -5.23
N ASN A 120 18.02 1.75 -5.80
CA ASN A 120 17.64 0.34 -5.86
C ASN A 120 18.17 -0.45 -4.65
N SER A 121 17.86 -1.75 -4.58
CA SER A 121 18.29 -2.70 -3.54
C SER A 121 19.80 -2.79 -3.32
N GLU A 122 20.62 -2.45 -4.31
CA GLU A 122 22.08 -2.41 -4.22
C GLU A 122 22.62 -1.03 -3.78
N GLY A 123 21.73 -0.08 -3.50
CA GLY A 123 22.08 1.31 -3.18
C GLY A 123 22.70 2.06 -4.36
N LYS A 124 22.29 1.74 -5.58
CA LYS A 124 22.62 2.50 -6.79
C LYS A 124 21.50 3.49 -7.08
N ILE A 125 21.83 4.70 -7.50
CA ILE A 125 20.85 5.68 -7.99
C ILE A 125 20.33 5.18 -9.34
N VAL A 126 19.04 4.86 -9.43
CA VAL A 126 18.35 4.52 -10.68
C VAL A 126 17.61 5.71 -11.26
N ILE A 127 17.11 6.60 -10.39
CA ILE A 127 16.54 7.89 -10.79
C ILE A 127 17.29 8.96 -10.01
N SER A 128 17.97 9.87 -10.72
CA SER A 128 18.70 10.99 -10.12
C SER A 128 17.73 11.97 -9.47
N ALA A 129 18.21 12.74 -8.47
CA ALA A 129 17.42 13.73 -7.76
C ALA A 129 17.07 14.93 -8.67
N GLN A 130 15.95 14.83 -9.40
CA GLN A 130 15.51 15.82 -10.37
C GLN A 130 14.01 16.14 -10.29
N TYR A 131 13.24 15.37 -9.55
CA TYR A 131 11.79 15.52 -9.44
C TYR A 131 11.41 16.34 -8.20
N SER A 132 10.33 17.11 -8.30
CA SER A 132 9.75 17.80 -7.16
C SER A 132 9.08 16.82 -6.20
N ASN A 133 8.41 15.79 -6.76
CA ASN A 133 7.82 14.69 -6.00
C ASN A 133 7.87 13.40 -6.79
N LEU A 134 7.96 12.27 -6.08
CA LEU A 134 7.88 10.91 -6.62
C LEU A 134 7.01 10.06 -5.69
N THR A 135 6.15 9.21 -6.24
CA THR A 135 5.49 8.15 -5.46
C THR A 135 6.45 6.98 -5.22
N LYS A 136 6.09 6.04 -4.33
CA LYS A 136 6.78 4.74 -4.24
C LYS A 136 6.70 4.02 -5.60
N VAL A 137 7.68 3.16 -5.89
CA VAL A 137 7.61 2.27 -7.05
C VAL A 137 6.46 1.30 -6.85
N ARG A 138 5.59 1.16 -7.84
CA ARG A 138 4.44 0.25 -7.85
C ARG A 138 4.36 -0.42 -9.22
N ASN A 139 4.56 -1.73 -9.28
CA ASN A 139 4.66 -2.49 -10.54
C ASN A 139 5.70 -1.89 -11.52
N GLY A 140 6.88 -1.52 -11.00
CA GLY A 140 7.95 -0.89 -11.77
C GLY A 140 7.65 0.51 -12.30
N MET A 141 6.55 1.15 -11.86
CA MET A 141 6.09 2.48 -12.30
C MET A 141 6.07 3.47 -11.14
N ILE A 142 6.17 4.76 -11.45
CA ILE A 142 6.24 5.86 -10.49
C ILE A 142 5.47 7.04 -11.07
N SER A 143 4.53 7.62 -10.30
CA SER A 143 4.04 8.96 -10.60
C SER A 143 5.09 9.98 -10.21
N ALA A 144 5.43 10.86 -11.14
CA ALA A 144 6.51 11.83 -11.00
C ALA A 144 6.01 13.26 -11.28
N LEU A 145 6.31 14.18 -10.36
CA LEU A 145 6.04 15.61 -10.52
C LEU A 145 7.37 16.33 -10.71
N LYS A 146 7.51 17.07 -11.81
CA LYS A 146 8.73 17.79 -12.17
C LYS A 146 8.46 19.30 -12.27
N ASP A 147 9.45 20.10 -11.85
CA ASP A 147 9.43 21.57 -11.96
C ASP A 147 8.23 22.26 -11.27
N ALA A 148 7.68 21.64 -10.22
CA ALA A 148 6.69 22.26 -9.36
C ALA A 148 7.37 23.06 -8.25
N GLU A 149 6.69 24.09 -7.77
CA GLU A 149 7.10 24.98 -6.68
C GLU A 149 6.35 24.64 -5.41
N LYS A 150 7.06 24.67 -4.27
CA LYS A 150 6.40 24.57 -2.96
C LYS A 150 5.73 25.88 -2.62
N GLN A 151 4.44 25.81 -2.28
CA GLN A 151 3.72 26.91 -1.69
C GLN A 151 3.37 26.57 -0.25
N GLN A 152 3.68 27.47 0.68
CA GLN A 152 3.37 27.31 2.10
C GLN A 152 1.90 27.62 2.35
N ASP A 153 1.26 26.77 3.18
CA ASP A 153 -0.10 26.97 3.66
C ASP A 153 -0.13 26.64 5.16
N GLY A 154 0.01 27.65 6.01
CA GLY A 154 0.20 27.47 7.45
C GLY A 154 1.47 26.67 7.76
N GLU A 155 1.33 25.57 8.48
CA GLU A 155 2.44 24.64 8.81
C GLU A 155 2.69 23.61 7.70
N HIS A 156 1.80 23.52 6.70
CA HIS A 156 1.88 22.58 5.59
C HIS A 156 2.38 23.29 4.32
N PHE A 157 2.71 22.51 3.32
CA PHE A 157 2.98 23.02 1.98
C PHE A 157 2.24 22.15 0.95
N PHE A 158 1.98 22.75 -0.21
CA PHE A 158 1.49 22.03 -1.37
C PHE A 158 2.33 22.37 -2.60
N TRP A 159 2.28 21.49 -3.59
CA TRP A 159 2.95 21.71 -4.86
C TRP A 159 2.05 22.54 -5.78
N LYS A 160 2.63 23.54 -6.44
CA LYS A 160 1.94 24.36 -7.45
C LYS A 160 2.64 24.27 -8.79
N GLY A 161 1.86 24.05 -9.86
CA GLY A 161 2.38 23.92 -11.21
C GLY A 161 3.22 22.66 -11.38
N GLY A 162 4.13 22.71 -12.34
CA GLY A 162 4.95 21.55 -12.71
C GLY A 162 4.29 20.70 -13.79
N LYS A 163 4.94 19.59 -14.11
CA LYS A 163 4.47 18.58 -15.07
C LYS A 163 4.40 17.22 -14.38
N GLU A 164 3.33 16.51 -14.62
CA GLU A 164 3.08 15.20 -14.06
C GLU A 164 3.29 14.12 -15.12
N PHE A 165 3.93 13.04 -14.72
CA PHE A 165 4.28 11.92 -15.60
C PHE A 165 4.05 10.59 -14.89
N LEU A 166 3.73 9.55 -15.66
CA LEU A 166 4.01 8.18 -15.26
C LEU A 166 5.34 7.77 -15.89
N ILE A 167 6.31 7.37 -15.06
CA ILE A 167 7.64 6.92 -15.51
C ILE A 167 7.90 5.49 -15.07
N ASP A 168 8.82 4.80 -15.75
CA ASP A 168 9.35 3.52 -15.27
C ASP A 168 10.58 3.70 -14.37
N ILE A 169 11.06 2.58 -13.79
CA ILE A 169 12.27 2.56 -12.93
C ILE A 169 13.57 2.95 -13.66
N ASN A 170 13.57 2.99 -15.00
CA ASN A 170 14.69 3.45 -15.81
C ASN A 170 14.56 4.94 -16.18
N ASN A 171 13.62 5.64 -15.53
CA ASN A 171 13.35 7.06 -15.79
C ASN A 171 12.79 7.35 -17.19
N LYS A 172 12.19 6.36 -17.85
CA LYS A 172 11.54 6.54 -19.15
C LYS A 172 10.09 6.99 -18.91
N ILE A 173 9.68 8.06 -19.58
CA ILE A 173 8.29 8.52 -19.57
C ILE A 173 7.43 7.49 -20.30
N LEU A 174 6.38 7.00 -19.63
CA LEU A 174 5.35 6.11 -20.15
C LEU A 174 4.12 6.91 -20.59
N ILE A 175 3.69 7.86 -19.75
CA ILE A 175 2.53 8.72 -19.99
C ILE A 175 2.89 10.16 -19.57
N GLU A 176 2.61 11.12 -20.45
CA GLU A 176 2.66 12.56 -20.15
C GLU A 176 1.32 13.03 -19.57
N ASP A 177 1.34 14.14 -18.85
CA ASP A 177 0.16 14.74 -18.20
C ASP A 177 -0.65 13.73 -17.36
N PHE A 178 0.08 12.85 -16.65
CA PHE A 178 -0.48 11.83 -15.79
C PHE A 178 -0.70 12.37 -14.38
N ALA A 179 -1.89 12.93 -14.13
CA ALA A 179 -2.26 13.41 -12.80
C ALA A 179 -2.23 12.27 -11.78
N TYR A 180 -1.58 12.55 -10.64
CA TYR A 180 -1.52 11.60 -9.55
C TYR A 180 -2.93 11.21 -9.07
N ASN A 181 -3.19 9.91 -8.96
CA ASN A 181 -4.47 9.37 -8.52
C ASN A 181 -4.24 8.10 -7.69
N ASP A 182 -4.51 8.17 -6.39
CA ASP A 182 -4.36 7.07 -5.44
C ASP A 182 -5.31 5.91 -5.71
N ASN A 183 -6.42 6.16 -6.42
CA ASN A 183 -7.40 5.14 -6.75
C ASN A 183 -6.95 4.21 -7.89
N LEU A 184 -5.77 4.38 -8.47
CA LEU A 184 -5.30 3.54 -9.57
C LEU A 184 -4.43 2.38 -9.09
N ASN A 185 -4.86 1.17 -9.42
CA ASN A 185 -4.08 -0.04 -9.17
C ASN A 185 -3.05 -0.27 -10.28
N PHE A 186 -1.80 0.14 -10.07
CA PHE A 186 -0.74 -0.05 -11.05
C PHE A 186 -0.41 -1.53 -11.32
N TYR A 187 -0.70 -2.44 -10.37
CA TYR A 187 -0.50 -3.89 -10.57
C TYR A 187 -1.52 -4.51 -11.53
N SER A 188 -2.60 -3.80 -11.83
CA SER A 188 -3.59 -4.20 -12.82
C SER A 188 -3.30 -3.67 -14.23
N ALA A 189 -2.11 -3.09 -14.46
CA ALA A 189 -1.75 -2.46 -15.74
C ALA A 189 -1.97 -3.38 -16.94
N GLU A 190 -2.73 -2.91 -17.91
CA GLU A 190 -2.90 -3.52 -19.23
C GLU A 190 -2.51 -2.53 -20.31
N LYS A 191 -1.98 -3.04 -21.41
CA LYS A 191 -1.53 -2.24 -22.55
C LYS A 191 -2.24 -2.69 -23.80
N SER A 192 -2.82 -1.75 -24.55
CA SER A 192 -3.63 -2.04 -25.73
C SER A 192 -3.59 -0.91 -26.76
N LYS A 193 -4.08 -1.16 -27.98
CA LYS A 193 -4.20 -0.14 -29.04
C LYS A 193 -5.39 0.80 -28.84
N GLU A 194 -6.40 0.36 -28.10
CA GLU A 194 -7.65 1.09 -27.85
C GLU A 194 -7.86 1.25 -26.33
N PRO A 195 -8.59 2.26 -25.89
CA PRO A 195 -8.97 2.38 -24.48
C PRO A 195 -9.73 1.14 -24.01
N SER A 196 -9.57 0.77 -22.74
CA SER A 196 -10.34 -0.33 -22.14
C SER A 196 -11.84 -0.03 -22.20
N LYS A 197 -12.63 -1.06 -22.52
CA LYS A 197 -14.10 -1.01 -22.47
C LYS A 197 -14.66 -1.42 -21.10
N ASP A 198 -13.80 -1.89 -20.20
CA ASP A 198 -14.17 -2.22 -18.83
C ASP A 198 -14.43 -0.93 -18.04
N ALA A 199 -15.68 -0.76 -17.54
CA ALA A 199 -16.11 0.41 -16.82
C ALA A 199 -15.39 0.63 -15.49
N THR A 200 -14.71 -0.40 -14.96
CA THR A 200 -13.93 -0.33 -13.72
C THR A 200 -12.52 0.22 -13.95
N ARG A 201 -12.11 0.42 -15.20
CA ARG A 201 -10.76 0.84 -15.57
C ARG A 201 -10.70 2.27 -16.07
N GLU A 202 -9.54 2.88 -15.91
CA GLU A 202 -9.16 4.14 -16.56
C GLU A 202 -8.04 3.90 -17.56
N SER A 203 -8.13 4.56 -18.72
CA SER A 203 -7.18 4.41 -19.82
C SER A 203 -6.49 5.72 -20.12
N PHE A 204 -5.17 5.67 -20.27
CA PHE A 204 -4.30 6.81 -20.55
C PHE A 204 -3.48 6.52 -21.81
N LEU A 205 -3.36 7.49 -22.71
CA LEU A 205 -2.54 7.36 -23.91
C LEU A 205 -1.06 7.52 -23.54
N GLY A 206 -0.27 6.48 -23.80
CA GLY A 206 1.16 6.51 -23.60
C GLY A 206 1.93 7.21 -24.72
N VAL A 207 3.16 7.62 -24.42
CA VAL A 207 4.07 8.26 -25.41
C VAL A 207 4.43 7.34 -26.58
N ASP A 208 4.20 6.04 -26.45
CA ASP A 208 4.41 5.04 -27.51
C ASP A 208 3.17 4.78 -28.36
N GLY A 209 2.12 5.59 -28.18
CA GLY A 209 0.87 5.50 -28.94
C GLY A 209 -0.05 4.32 -28.54
N GLN A 210 0.24 3.64 -27.43
CA GLN A 210 -0.65 2.62 -26.85
C GLN A 210 -1.33 3.17 -25.59
N TYR A 211 -2.48 2.60 -25.28
CA TYR A 211 -3.20 2.91 -24.05
C TYR A 211 -2.71 2.01 -22.91
N TYR A 212 -2.41 2.62 -21.78
CA TYR A 212 -2.22 1.98 -20.49
C TYR A 212 -3.53 2.09 -19.73
N SER A 213 -4.08 0.99 -19.25
CA SER A 213 -5.31 1.01 -18.47
C SER A 213 -5.09 0.35 -17.10
N PHE A 214 -5.69 0.94 -16.08
CA PHE A 214 -5.57 0.51 -14.69
C PHE A 214 -6.98 0.37 -14.09
N ILE A 215 -7.18 -0.62 -13.23
CA ILE A 215 -8.37 -0.66 -12.39
C ILE A 215 -8.39 0.59 -11.52
N ASN A 216 -9.52 1.29 -11.49
CA ASN A 216 -9.79 2.35 -10.55
C ASN A 216 -10.60 1.75 -9.40
N PHE A 217 -10.06 1.79 -8.18
CA PHE A 217 -10.65 1.15 -7.00
C PHE A 217 -12.06 1.65 -6.69
N GLU A 218 -12.32 2.94 -6.84
CA GLU A 218 -13.66 3.50 -6.60
C GLU A 218 -14.67 2.97 -7.61
N LYS A 219 -14.30 2.91 -8.89
CA LYS A 219 -15.16 2.35 -9.95
C LYS A 219 -15.38 0.86 -9.76
N GLU A 220 -14.32 0.11 -9.44
CA GLU A 220 -14.38 -1.33 -9.15
C GLU A 220 -15.30 -1.61 -7.96
N PHE A 221 -15.13 -0.85 -6.87
CA PHE A 221 -15.95 -1.00 -5.67
C PHE A 221 -17.42 -0.66 -5.92
N LYS A 222 -17.72 0.45 -6.59
CA LYS A 222 -19.10 0.82 -6.96
C LYS A 222 -19.75 -0.26 -7.82
N HIS A 223 -19.03 -0.76 -8.82
CA HIS A 223 -19.52 -1.84 -9.67
C HIS A 223 -19.82 -3.12 -8.86
N TRP A 224 -18.90 -3.51 -7.96
CA TRP A 224 -19.08 -4.66 -7.08
C TRP A 224 -20.23 -4.45 -6.09
N LEU A 225 -20.32 -3.28 -5.47
CA LEU A 225 -21.38 -2.93 -4.52
C LEU A 225 -22.77 -3.09 -5.16
N GLU A 226 -22.98 -2.50 -6.32
CA GLU A 226 -24.26 -2.51 -7.02
C GLU A 226 -24.59 -3.87 -7.64
N ASN A 227 -23.61 -4.56 -8.20
CA ASN A 227 -23.83 -5.77 -8.99
C ASN A 227 -23.67 -7.06 -8.20
N THR A 228 -23.08 -7.01 -7.00
CA THR A 228 -22.85 -8.19 -6.15
C THR A 228 -23.51 -8.03 -4.78
N LEU A 229 -23.03 -7.11 -3.95
CA LEU A 229 -23.51 -7.04 -2.56
C LEU A 229 -24.96 -6.61 -2.46
N LEU A 230 -25.35 -5.52 -3.10
CA LEU A 230 -26.70 -4.98 -3.00
C LEU A 230 -27.76 -5.81 -3.74
N LYS A 231 -27.38 -6.73 -4.62
CA LYS A 231 -28.33 -7.64 -5.26
C LYS A 231 -28.94 -8.64 -4.31
N ASP A 232 -28.14 -9.12 -3.35
CA ASP A 232 -28.60 -10.07 -2.33
C ASP A 232 -28.03 -9.68 -0.97
N LEU A 233 -28.90 -9.20 -0.08
CA LEU A 233 -28.56 -8.86 1.31
C LEU A 233 -28.99 -9.97 2.28
N SER A 234 -29.04 -11.23 1.83
CA SER A 234 -29.21 -12.39 2.72
C SER A 234 -28.03 -12.53 3.68
N LYS A 235 -28.26 -13.19 4.82
CA LYS A 235 -27.17 -13.48 5.79
C LYS A 235 -26.01 -14.21 5.13
N VAL A 236 -26.31 -15.21 4.31
CA VAL A 236 -25.30 -16.04 3.62
C VAL A 236 -24.44 -15.16 2.71
N ASN A 237 -25.05 -14.28 1.93
CA ASN A 237 -24.30 -13.39 1.05
C ASN A 237 -23.48 -12.37 1.84
N LEU A 238 -23.98 -11.81 2.93
CA LEU A 238 -23.21 -10.93 3.81
C LEU A 238 -22.01 -11.67 4.43
N GLU A 239 -22.19 -12.91 4.90
CA GLU A 239 -21.09 -13.73 5.43
C GLU A 239 -20.01 -14.05 4.37
N ASN A 240 -20.43 -14.33 3.14
CA ASN A 240 -19.52 -14.59 2.02
C ASN A 240 -18.69 -13.35 1.63
N HIS A 241 -19.24 -12.16 1.84
CA HIS A 241 -18.58 -10.88 1.55
C HIS A 241 -18.07 -10.17 2.82
N SER A 242 -17.83 -10.91 3.88
CA SER A 242 -17.20 -10.43 5.10
C SER A 242 -15.86 -11.10 5.33
N PHE A 243 -14.94 -10.37 5.95
CA PHE A 243 -13.70 -10.92 6.50
C PHE A 243 -14.04 -11.88 7.65
N ASP A 244 -13.13 -12.75 8.05
CA ASP A 244 -13.43 -13.77 9.06
C ASP A 244 -13.80 -13.18 10.42
N LYS A 245 -13.28 -12.01 10.73
CA LYS A 245 -13.67 -11.20 11.88
C LYS A 245 -14.14 -9.82 11.39
N ILE A 246 -15.22 -9.32 11.99
CA ILE A 246 -15.71 -7.96 11.76
C ILE A 246 -15.38 -7.14 13.01
N THR A 247 -14.77 -5.99 12.78
CA THR A 247 -14.32 -5.07 13.82
C THR A 247 -15.37 -3.98 14.06
N TYR A 248 -15.61 -3.66 15.32
CA TYR A 248 -16.49 -2.56 15.70
C TYR A 248 -16.11 -1.99 17.06
N TRP A 249 -16.44 -0.73 17.27
CA TRP A 249 -16.23 -0.06 18.55
C TRP A 249 -17.41 -0.33 19.50
N LYS A 250 -17.11 -0.59 20.78
CA LYS A 250 -18.11 -0.77 21.82
C LYS A 250 -17.63 -0.20 23.15
N GLU A 251 -18.38 0.73 23.71
CA GLU A 251 -18.10 1.24 25.06
C GLU A 251 -18.49 0.21 26.15
N PRO A 252 -17.71 0.06 27.23
CA PRO A 252 -16.37 0.63 27.47
C PRO A 252 -15.23 -0.24 26.93
N ASP A 253 -15.55 -1.31 26.18
CA ASP A 253 -14.63 -2.40 25.83
C ASP A 253 -13.59 -1.99 24.73
N GLY A 254 -13.86 -0.92 23.99
CA GLY A 254 -13.00 -0.48 22.89
C GLY A 254 -13.25 -1.26 21.57
N TRP A 255 -12.19 -1.53 20.81
CA TRP A 255 -12.28 -2.28 19.55
C TRP A 255 -12.53 -3.76 19.79
N ILE A 256 -13.59 -4.30 19.21
CA ILE A 256 -13.98 -5.72 19.28
C ILE A 256 -13.84 -6.35 17.91
N HIS A 257 -13.18 -7.51 17.84
CA HIS A 257 -13.04 -8.36 16.66
C HIS A 257 -13.94 -9.60 16.81
N ALA A 258 -15.15 -9.54 16.29
CA ALA A 258 -16.10 -10.64 16.42
C ALA A 258 -16.07 -11.57 15.19
N PRO A 259 -16.19 -12.90 15.36
CA PRO A 259 -16.39 -13.81 14.23
C PRO A 259 -17.58 -13.36 13.38
N LYS A 260 -17.40 -13.31 12.04
CA LYS A 260 -18.39 -12.78 11.10
C LYS A 260 -19.81 -13.37 11.27
N THR A 261 -19.90 -14.68 11.44
CA THR A 261 -21.20 -15.36 11.63
C THR A 261 -21.91 -14.88 12.90
N LYS A 262 -21.17 -14.70 14.00
CA LYS A 262 -21.72 -14.18 15.25
C LYS A 262 -22.20 -12.74 15.05
N PHE A 263 -21.33 -11.86 14.55
CA PHE A 263 -21.63 -10.46 14.34
C PHE A 263 -22.83 -10.25 13.41
N ILE A 264 -22.83 -10.93 12.24
CA ILE A 264 -23.93 -10.82 11.28
C ILE A 264 -25.24 -11.33 11.87
N ASN A 265 -25.24 -12.46 12.58
CA ASN A 265 -26.46 -12.97 13.20
C ASN A 265 -27.06 -11.99 14.21
N GLN A 266 -26.22 -11.34 15.00
CA GLN A 266 -26.68 -10.38 16.02
C GLN A 266 -27.14 -9.04 15.42
N ASN A 267 -26.51 -8.61 14.32
CA ASN A 267 -26.71 -7.27 13.75
C ASN A 267 -27.41 -7.29 12.38
N TYR A 268 -27.93 -8.42 11.91
CA TYR A 268 -28.44 -8.59 10.55
C TYR A 268 -29.51 -7.56 10.16
N THR A 269 -30.47 -7.31 11.06
CA THR A 269 -31.58 -6.36 10.77
C THR A 269 -31.01 -4.96 10.52
N TYR A 270 -30.05 -4.53 11.32
CA TYR A 270 -29.36 -3.23 11.17
C TYR A 270 -28.57 -3.17 9.86
N LEU A 271 -27.69 -4.16 9.61
CA LEU A 271 -26.86 -4.21 8.41
C LEU A 271 -27.72 -4.18 7.14
N LYS A 272 -28.76 -5.03 7.10
CA LYS A 272 -29.66 -5.10 5.95
C LYS A 272 -30.40 -3.78 5.71
N LEU A 273 -30.95 -3.17 6.77
CA LEU A 273 -31.67 -1.90 6.67
C LEU A 273 -30.76 -0.80 6.10
N LYS A 274 -29.56 -0.65 6.65
CA LYS A 274 -28.62 0.39 6.26
C LYS A 274 -28.10 0.21 4.83
N LEU A 275 -27.72 -1.01 4.47
CA LEU A 275 -27.28 -1.30 3.10
C LEU A 275 -28.42 -1.16 2.08
N GLN A 276 -29.68 -1.44 2.47
CA GLN A 276 -30.84 -1.17 1.61
C GLN A 276 -31.07 0.32 1.36
N GLU A 277 -30.74 1.20 2.32
CA GLU A 277 -30.86 2.65 2.15
C GLU A 277 -30.01 3.15 0.96
N LEU A 278 -28.89 2.51 0.65
CA LEU A 278 -28.02 2.87 -0.48
C LEU A 278 -28.70 2.74 -1.86
N LYS A 279 -29.76 1.94 -1.96
CA LYS A 279 -30.55 1.82 -3.19
C LYS A 279 -31.48 3.01 -3.43
N ASN A 280 -31.69 3.84 -2.42
CA ASN A 280 -32.54 5.02 -2.53
C ASN A 280 -31.69 6.22 -2.98
N PRO A 281 -31.98 6.85 -4.13
CA PRO A 281 -31.21 7.97 -4.65
C PRO A 281 -31.28 9.24 -3.75
N LYS A 282 -32.14 9.26 -2.73
CA LYS A 282 -32.23 10.34 -1.75
C LYS A 282 -31.36 10.09 -0.51
N THR A 283 -30.71 8.95 -0.40
CA THR A 283 -29.77 8.67 0.70
C THR A 283 -28.51 9.48 0.47
N ASP A 284 -28.17 10.29 1.47
CA ASP A 284 -26.93 11.07 1.46
C ASP A 284 -25.80 10.16 1.98
N TYR A 285 -24.96 9.70 1.07
CA TYR A 285 -23.79 8.89 1.38
C TYR A 285 -22.65 9.19 0.41
N PHE A 286 -21.43 8.88 0.83
CA PHE A 286 -20.28 8.91 -0.05
C PHE A 286 -19.40 7.68 0.22
N ILE A 287 -18.46 7.42 -0.69
CA ILE A 287 -17.46 6.37 -0.58
C ILE A 287 -16.11 7.05 -0.50
N SER A 288 -15.32 6.69 0.52
CA SER A 288 -13.92 7.10 0.65
C SER A 288 -13.01 5.88 0.56
N SER A 289 -11.80 6.10 0.06
CA SER A 289 -10.72 5.12 0.03
C SER A 289 -9.68 5.49 1.07
N ASP A 290 -9.17 4.50 1.82
CA ASP A 290 -8.13 4.68 2.82
C ASP A 290 -7.25 3.42 2.93
N GLY A 291 -6.24 3.46 3.78
CA GLY A 291 -5.41 2.32 4.16
C GLY A 291 -5.94 1.60 5.39
N LEU A 292 -5.73 0.30 5.47
CA LEU A 292 -6.06 -0.49 6.65
C LEU A 292 -5.30 0.03 7.87
N ASN A 293 -5.98 0.28 8.99
CA ASN A 293 -5.38 0.86 10.19
C ASN A 293 -4.54 -0.19 10.96
N GLN A 294 -3.22 -0.02 10.97
CA GLN A 294 -2.29 -0.95 11.62
C GLN A 294 -2.47 -1.06 13.14
N PHE A 295 -3.04 -0.06 13.80
CA PHE A 295 -3.26 -0.09 15.26
C PHE A 295 -4.55 -0.81 15.67
N ILE A 296 -5.42 -1.10 14.72
CA ILE A 296 -6.66 -1.85 14.93
C ILE A 296 -6.51 -3.28 14.42
N PHE A 297 -5.75 -3.48 13.34
CA PHE A 297 -5.60 -4.76 12.65
C PHE A 297 -4.16 -5.28 12.79
N GLU A 298 -3.79 -5.69 14.03
CA GLU A 298 -2.40 -6.02 14.42
C GLU A 298 -2.05 -7.52 14.27
N SER A 299 -3.05 -8.42 14.11
CA SER A 299 -2.78 -9.86 14.09
C SER A 299 -2.20 -10.35 12.77
N ASP A 300 -1.45 -11.47 12.82
CA ASP A 300 -0.73 -12.07 11.68
C ASP A 300 -1.60 -12.28 10.42
N GLU A 301 -2.93 -12.45 10.59
CA GLU A 301 -3.87 -12.60 9.48
C GLU A 301 -3.95 -11.36 8.57
N TYR A 302 -3.52 -10.19 9.09
CA TYR A 302 -3.49 -8.91 8.35
C TYR A 302 -2.12 -8.56 7.77
N ASP A 303 -1.06 -9.31 8.09
CA ASP A 303 0.33 -9.03 7.68
C ASP A 303 0.51 -8.83 6.17
N ILE A 304 -0.28 -9.53 5.35
CA ILE A 304 -0.23 -9.42 3.88
C ILE A 304 -0.67 -8.05 3.37
N TYR A 305 -1.48 -7.32 4.16
CA TYR A 305 -2.01 -5.99 3.82
C TYR A 305 -1.08 -4.85 4.24
N PHE A 306 0.02 -5.15 4.92
CA PHE A 306 1.02 -4.18 5.35
C PHE A 306 2.36 -4.41 4.66
N ASN A 307 3.12 -3.32 4.46
CA ASN A 307 4.46 -3.38 3.91
C ASN A 307 5.51 -3.65 5.01
N ASN A 308 6.79 -3.60 4.63
CA ASN A 308 7.91 -3.86 5.54
C ASN A 308 8.06 -2.83 6.70
N CYS A 309 7.28 -1.76 6.70
CA CYS A 309 7.26 -0.74 7.76
C CYS A 309 5.90 -0.64 8.47
N ASN A 310 5.04 -1.64 8.32
CA ASN A 310 3.65 -1.66 8.80
C ASN A 310 2.77 -0.54 8.21
N GLU A 311 3.14 0.08 7.09
CA GLU A 311 2.23 0.95 6.36
C GLU A 311 1.25 0.09 5.54
N SER A 312 -0.01 0.50 5.46
CA SER A 312 -1.00 -0.20 4.62
C SER A 312 -0.57 -0.23 3.15
N LYS A 313 -0.80 -1.36 2.49
CA LYS A 313 -0.66 -1.49 1.03
C LYS A 313 -1.94 -1.06 0.32
N ASP A 314 -2.42 0.15 0.61
CA ASP A 314 -3.63 0.74 0.03
C ASP A 314 -3.62 0.75 -1.50
N TRP A 315 -2.44 0.81 -2.11
CA TRP A 315 -2.24 0.76 -3.56
C TRP A 315 -2.51 -0.61 -4.22
N ILE A 316 -2.83 -1.65 -3.42
CA ILE A 316 -3.28 -2.98 -3.87
C ILE A 316 -4.55 -3.38 -3.12
N TYR A 317 -4.58 -3.11 -1.82
CA TYR A 317 -5.60 -3.53 -0.86
C TYR A 317 -6.18 -2.34 -0.09
N PRO A 318 -6.78 -1.35 -0.78
CA PRO A 318 -7.43 -0.25 -0.08
C PRO A 318 -8.61 -0.75 0.74
N THR A 319 -8.95 -0.02 1.78
CA THR A 319 -10.27 -0.06 2.38
C THR A 319 -11.18 0.93 1.66
N MET A 320 -12.43 0.54 1.47
CA MET A 320 -13.48 1.35 0.87
C MET A 320 -14.57 1.53 1.93
N ASP A 321 -14.70 2.75 2.44
CA ASP A 321 -15.68 3.06 3.49
C ASP A 321 -16.91 3.72 2.89
N ILE A 322 -18.07 3.10 3.11
CA ILE A 322 -19.37 3.68 2.80
C ILE A 322 -19.81 4.48 4.01
N VAL A 323 -19.82 5.79 3.89
CA VAL A 323 -20.21 6.72 4.94
C VAL A 323 -21.63 7.21 4.69
N ILE A 324 -22.58 6.83 5.55
CA ILE A 324 -23.99 7.23 5.45
C ILE A 324 -24.25 8.38 6.40
N ASN A 325 -24.62 9.54 5.85
CA ASN A 325 -24.93 10.73 6.60
C ASN A 325 -26.30 10.61 7.32
N PRO A 326 -26.46 11.27 8.48
CA PRO A 326 -27.75 11.30 9.16
C PRO A 326 -28.79 12.04 8.34
N LYS A 327 -30.06 11.57 8.40
CA LYS A 327 -31.19 12.21 7.70
C LYS A 327 -31.45 13.65 8.19
N ASN A 328 -31.21 13.91 9.47
CA ASN A 328 -31.31 15.23 10.07
C ASN A 328 -29.93 15.85 10.18
N LYS A 329 -29.73 17.04 9.61
CA LYS A 329 -28.47 17.80 9.71
C LYS A 329 -28.06 18.20 11.14
N THR A 330 -29.02 18.14 12.08
CA THR A 330 -28.77 18.38 13.53
C THR A 330 -28.22 17.14 14.24
N ASP A 331 -28.41 15.94 13.69
CA ASP A 331 -27.86 14.71 14.24
C ASP A 331 -26.36 14.68 13.96
N ARG A 332 -25.57 14.35 14.99
CA ARG A 332 -24.15 14.12 14.88
C ARG A 332 -23.90 12.61 14.78
N GLY A 333 -22.94 12.23 13.98
CA GLY A 333 -22.53 10.85 13.79
C GLY A 333 -23.01 10.26 12.46
N GLN A 334 -22.21 9.38 11.94
CA GLN A 334 -22.37 8.70 10.64
C GLN A 334 -22.38 7.19 10.88
N ASP A 335 -22.98 6.46 9.95
CA ASP A 335 -22.83 5.01 9.91
C ASP A 335 -21.75 4.66 8.88
N HIS A 336 -20.79 3.81 9.24
CA HIS A 336 -19.66 3.43 8.41
C HIS A 336 -19.68 1.93 8.14
N PHE A 337 -19.45 1.56 6.89
CA PHE A 337 -19.27 0.18 6.43
C PHE A 337 -17.99 0.10 5.63
N GLU A 338 -16.94 -0.36 6.28
CA GLU A 338 -15.60 -0.44 5.70
C GLU A 338 -15.36 -1.82 5.09
N PHE A 339 -14.96 -1.84 3.82
CA PHE A 339 -14.68 -3.03 3.05
C PHE A 339 -13.22 -3.05 2.64
N LEU A 340 -12.48 -4.08 3.04
CA LEU A 340 -11.12 -4.30 2.59
C LEU A 340 -11.14 -4.99 1.21
N ARG A 341 -10.41 -4.44 0.25
CA ARG A 341 -10.12 -5.14 -0.99
C ARG A 341 -9.17 -6.30 -0.71
N THR A 342 -9.51 -7.47 -1.17
CA THR A 342 -8.71 -8.69 -1.07
C THR A 342 -8.52 -9.31 -2.45
N GLU A 343 -7.72 -10.35 -2.57
CA GLU A 343 -7.60 -11.12 -3.82
C GLU A 343 -8.92 -11.79 -4.25
N ASN A 344 -9.85 -11.97 -3.30
CA ASN A 344 -11.18 -12.57 -3.51
C ASN A 344 -12.31 -11.52 -3.52
N GLY A 345 -12.00 -10.29 -3.95
CA GLY A 345 -12.93 -9.16 -3.96
C GLY A 345 -13.04 -8.46 -2.61
N TYR A 346 -14.06 -7.65 -2.45
CA TYR A 346 -14.25 -6.82 -1.25
C TYR A 346 -14.89 -7.60 -0.10
N LYS A 347 -14.36 -7.40 1.11
CA LYS A 347 -14.83 -8.06 2.34
C LYS A 347 -15.12 -7.02 3.41
N LEU A 348 -16.33 -7.03 3.98
CA LEU A 348 -16.67 -6.20 5.12
C LEU A 348 -15.74 -6.53 6.28
N ILE A 349 -14.96 -5.56 6.73
CA ILE A 349 -13.95 -5.72 7.78
C ILE A 349 -14.30 -4.93 9.04
N SER A 350 -14.97 -3.79 8.89
CA SER A 350 -15.35 -2.94 10.02
C SER A 350 -16.73 -2.33 9.83
N VAL A 351 -17.43 -2.12 10.94
CA VAL A 351 -18.72 -1.41 10.99
C VAL A 351 -18.71 -0.46 12.18
N SER A 352 -19.07 0.79 11.94
CA SER A 352 -19.34 1.77 12.99
C SER A 352 -20.75 2.32 12.86
N SER A 353 -21.45 2.44 13.98
CA SER A 353 -22.82 2.95 14.01
C SER A 353 -22.87 4.24 14.81
N LYS A 354 -23.57 5.23 14.29
CA LYS A 354 -23.84 6.50 15.01
C LYS A 354 -24.61 6.33 16.32
N THR A 355 -25.27 5.22 16.47
CA THR A 355 -26.02 4.85 17.69
C THR A 355 -25.47 3.52 18.16
N ASP A 356 -25.08 3.36 19.42
CA ASP A 356 -24.51 2.14 19.99
C ASP A 356 -25.38 0.88 19.83
N ASN A 357 -26.00 0.70 18.67
CA ASN A 357 -26.93 -0.37 18.34
C ASN A 357 -26.26 -1.69 17.92
N LEU A 358 -24.92 -1.73 17.82
CA LEU A 358 -24.18 -2.95 17.51
C LEU A 358 -24.08 -3.84 18.75
N LYS A 359 -24.30 -5.15 18.55
CA LYS A 359 -24.33 -6.16 19.62
C LYS A 359 -23.15 -7.13 19.50
#